data_201b045705da104dc0b9f0f6bab05b43
#
_entry.id   201b045705da104dc0b9f0f6bab05b43
#
_cell.length_a   1.000
_cell.length_b   1.000
_cell.length_c   1.000
_cell.angle_alpha   90.00
_cell.angle_beta   90.00
_cell.angle_gamma   90.00
#
_symmetry.space_group_name_H-M   'P 1'
#
loop_
_entity.id
_entity.type
_entity.pdbx_description
1 polymer ?
#
loop_
_entity_poly.entity_id
_entity_poly.type
_entity_poly.pdbx_seq_one_letter_code
_entity_poly.pdbx_strand_id
1 'polypeptide(L)'
;YYGKSEDNLSEKVAASGSSEFQATVSGMPGDVVYYQAYVTLQGRVTYKGSVQSAIMTDAKAITGDPKDLTANSVILTGKLEKAPQEATSGIVISGVEGSENVRAGVRIVAAGINDNYEIKAEGLLPNTTYHYTAYLDLGNGTVYGEDRTFTTAPADFNPDTDLVDLGLSTKWAKYNVGASDEKQLGGLFGFGDMTGFQTSINLEDYASADIYKTDRDVANKVYGSWVTMPTIDEFEEL
;
A
#
# COMPACT_ATOMS: atom_id res chain seq x y z
N TYR A 1 6.14 5.38 -28.17
CA TYR A 1 6.42 6.81 -28.11
C TYR A 1 7.12 7.16 -26.81
N TYR A 2 8.01 8.15 -26.85
CA TYR A 2 8.64 8.71 -25.66
C TYR A 2 9.05 10.16 -25.87
N GLY A 3 9.34 10.88 -24.79
CA GLY A 3 9.75 12.29 -24.82
C GLY A 3 10.14 12.82 -23.44
N LYS A 4 10.55 14.08 -23.37
CA LYS A 4 10.91 14.76 -22.12
C LYS A 4 9.73 15.48 -21.45
N SER A 5 8.53 15.43 -22.04
CA SER A 5 7.30 16.00 -21.51
C SER A 5 6.14 15.06 -21.75
N GLU A 6 5.23 14.97 -20.79
CA GLU A 6 4.02 14.17 -20.88
C GLU A 6 3.17 14.53 -22.10
N ASP A 7 3.07 15.83 -22.40
CA ASP A 7 2.27 16.35 -23.50
C ASP A 7 2.95 16.23 -24.88
N ASN A 8 4.24 15.86 -24.91
CA ASN A 8 5.01 15.79 -26.14
C ASN A 8 5.89 14.54 -26.24
N LEU A 9 5.26 13.45 -26.66
CA LEU A 9 5.93 12.16 -26.95
C LEU A 9 6.28 12.09 -28.43
N SER A 10 7.27 12.85 -28.87
CA SER A 10 7.64 13.01 -30.30
C SER A 10 8.47 11.88 -30.86
N GLU A 11 9.19 11.15 -30.01
CA GLU A 11 10.10 10.09 -30.41
C GLU A 11 9.42 8.73 -30.47
N LYS A 12 9.94 7.85 -31.32
CA LYS A 12 9.46 6.47 -31.44
C LYS A 12 10.63 5.51 -31.38
N VAL A 13 10.44 4.41 -30.68
CA VAL A 13 11.35 3.28 -30.68
C VAL A 13 10.59 2.01 -31.02
N ALA A 14 11.19 1.15 -31.84
CA ALA A 14 10.62 -0.15 -32.15
C ALA A 14 10.77 -1.07 -30.93
N ALA A 15 9.70 -1.76 -30.60
CA ALA A 15 9.72 -2.79 -29.57
C ALA A 15 9.85 -4.18 -30.20
N SER A 16 10.45 -5.11 -29.48
CA SER A 16 10.54 -6.53 -29.84
C SER A 16 9.75 -7.38 -28.86
N GLY A 17 9.12 -8.43 -29.34
CA GLY A 17 8.26 -9.33 -28.56
C GLY A 17 6.89 -9.52 -29.21
N SER A 18 6.13 -10.50 -28.77
CA SER A 18 4.81 -10.84 -29.32
C SER A 18 3.65 -10.63 -28.33
N SER A 19 3.75 -11.15 -27.13
CA SER A 19 2.78 -10.94 -26.03
C SER A 19 3.28 -9.91 -25.03
N GLU A 20 4.58 -9.95 -24.75
CA GLU A 20 5.32 -8.91 -24.02
C GLU A 20 6.35 -8.31 -24.96
N PHE A 21 6.55 -7.01 -24.88
CA PHE A 21 7.51 -6.33 -25.72
C PHE A 21 8.38 -5.36 -24.93
N GLN A 22 9.61 -5.20 -25.36
CA GLN A 22 10.62 -4.35 -24.73
C GLN A 22 11.17 -3.34 -25.74
N ALA A 23 11.47 -2.15 -25.26
CA ALA A 23 12.17 -1.13 -26.01
C ALA A 23 13.19 -0.45 -25.11
N THR A 24 14.37 -0.14 -25.64
CA THR A 24 15.42 0.58 -24.91
C THR A 24 15.41 2.04 -25.32
N VAL A 25 15.32 2.91 -24.33
CA VAL A 25 15.46 4.36 -24.50
C VAL A 25 16.71 4.80 -23.75
N SER A 26 17.52 5.64 -24.35
CA SER A 26 18.75 6.20 -23.74
C SER A 26 18.52 7.66 -23.37
N GLY A 27 19.07 8.08 -22.25
CA GLY A 27 19.03 9.45 -21.77
C GLY A 27 20.23 9.74 -20.85
N MET A 28 20.31 10.96 -20.31
CA MET A 28 21.32 11.32 -19.35
C MET A 28 20.82 10.98 -17.93
N PRO A 29 21.72 10.58 -16.99
CA PRO A 29 21.34 10.42 -15.60
C PRO A 29 20.65 11.69 -15.05
N GLY A 30 19.50 11.50 -14.38
CA GLY A 30 18.64 12.58 -13.88
C GLY A 30 17.55 13.05 -14.82
N ASP A 31 17.56 12.66 -16.10
CA ASP A 31 16.45 12.96 -17.02
C ASP A 31 15.18 12.17 -16.63
N VAL A 32 14.04 12.83 -16.63
CA VAL A 32 12.73 12.16 -16.60
C VAL A 32 12.28 11.90 -18.03
N VAL A 33 11.97 10.65 -18.34
CA VAL A 33 11.47 10.24 -19.65
C VAL A 33 10.01 9.82 -19.50
N TYR A 34 9.14 10.43 -20.28
CA TYR A 34 7.74 10.04 -20.44
C TYR A 34 7.62 9.08 -21.61
N TYR A 35 6.83 8.02 -21.46
CA TYR A 35 6.67 7.00 -22.49
C TYR A 35 5.24 6.46 -22.54
N GLN A 36 4.85 5.98 -23.72
CA GLN A 36 3.54 5.43 -23.98
C GLN A 36 3.67 4.22 -24.92
N ALA A 37 3.20 3.07 -24.46
CA ALA A 37 3.09 1.89 -25.32
C ALA A 37 2.06 2.12 -26.43
N TYR A 38 2.29 1.57 -27.60
CA TYR A 38 1.30 1.57 -28.66
C TYR A 38 1.39 0.29 -29.51
N VAL A 39 0.27 -0.07 -30.13
CA VAL A 39 0.20 -1.12 -31.13
C VAL A 39 -0.57 -0.60 -32.34
N THR A 40 -0.06 -0.89 -33.54
CA THR A 40 -0.73 -0.55 -34.78
C THR A 40 -1.17 -1.84 -35.48
N LEU A 41 -2.47 -2.01 -35.62
CA LEU A 41 -3.05 -3.17 -36.30
C LEU A 41 -3.19 -2.91 -37.80
N GLN A 42 -2.65 -3.83 -38.62
CA GLN A 42 -2.73 -3.80 -40.10
C GLN A 42 -2.29 -2.45 -40.71
N GLY A 43 -1.41 -1.70 -40.03
CA GLY A 43 -0.94 -0.40 -40.49
C GLY A 43 -2.00 0.74 -40.50
N ARG A 44 -3.17 0.52 -39.92
CA ARG A 44 -4.31 1.46 -40.06
C ARG A 44 -4.78 2.06 -38.74
N VAL A 45 -4.90 1.24 -37.69
CA VAL A 45 -5.43 1.67 -36.39
C VAL A 45 -4.36 1.53 -35.34
N THR A 46 -4.09 2.62 -34.61
CA THR A 46 -3.14 2.64 -33.48
C THR A 46 -3.88 2.75 -32.18
N TYR A 47 -3.66 1.79 -31.31
CA TYR A 47 -4.10 1.81 -29.90
C TYR A 47 -2.93 2.24 -29.03
N LYS A 48 -3.19 3.10 -28.07
CA LYS A 48 -2.18 3.62 -27.15
C LYS A 48 -2.57 3.28 -25.71
N GLY A 49 -1.59 2.90 -24.89
CA GLY A 49 -1.73 2.78 -23.44
C GLY A 49 -1.73 4.14 -22.73
N SER A 50 -1.74 4.14 -21.41
CA SER A 50 -1.52 5.34 -20.61
C SER A 50 -0.09 5.86 -20.76
N VAL A 51 0.13 7.16 -20.54
CA VAL A 51 1.47 7.74 -20.43
C VAL A 51 2.05 7.35 -19.09
N GLN A 52 3.29 6.93 -19.09
CA GLN A 52 4.07 6.59 -17.91
C GLN A 52 5.34 7.44 -17.90
N SER A 53 6.00 7.53 -16.75
CA SER A 53 7.31 8.19 -16.64
C SER A 53 8.32 7.32 -15.92
N ALA A 54 9.59 7.53 -16.23
CA ALA A 54 10.72 6.92 -15.56
C ALA A 54 11.89 7.90 -15.48
N ILE A 55 12.62 7.87 -14.36
CA ILE A 55 13.86 8.64 -14.22
C ILE A 55 15.04 7.82 -14.73
N MET A 56 15.91 8.44 -15.50
CA MET A 56 17.16 7.85 -15.98
C MET A 56 18.20 7.91 -14.87
N THR A 57 18.41 6.80 -14.17
CA THR A 57 19.35 6.71 -13.07
C THR A 57 19.90 5.30 -12.94
N ASP A 58 21.09 5.15 -12.40
CA ASP A 58 21.63 3.87 -11.97
C ASP A 58 21.50 3.64 -10.45
N ALA A 59 20.90 4.60 -9.74
CA ALA A 59 20.49 4.42 -8.36
C ALA A 59 19.35 3.39 -8.26
N LYS A 60 19.37 2.59 -7.20
CA LYS A 60 18.36 1.55 -6.99
C LYS A 60 17.83 1.57 -5.57
N ALA A 61 16.53 1.32 -5.45
CA ALA A 61 15.90 0.85 -4.22
C ALA A 61 15.63 -0.65 -4.35
N ILE A 62 15.93 -1.42 -3.35
CA ILE A 62 15.74 -2.88 -3.31
C ILE A 62 14.89 -3.20 -2.10
N THR A 63 13.73 -3.80 -2.34
CA THR A 63 12.83 -4.24 -1.27
C THR A 63 13.37 -5.51 -0.63
N GLY A 64 13.63 -5.48 0.67
CA GLY A 64 14.08 -6.63 1.43
C GLY A 64 12.93 -7.44 2.02
N ASP A 65 13.24 -8.53 2.70
CA ASP A 65 12.26 -9.39 3.37
C ASP A 65 11.75 -8.76 4.67
N PRO A 66 10.50 -9.04 5.06
CA PRO A 66 9.96 -8.61 6.34
C PRO A 66 10.59 -9.41 7.48
N LYS A 67 10.74 -8.78 8.65
CA LYS A 67 11.26 -9.39 9.89
C LYS A 67 10.32 -9.12 11.06
N ASP A 68 10.44 -9.90 12.12
CA ASP A 68 9.74 -9.70 13.40
C ASP A 68 8.24 -9.42 13.25
N LEU A 69 7.61 -10.24 12.40
CA LEU A 69 6.20 -10.12 12.06
C LEU A 69 5.33 -10.54 13.26
N THR A 70 4.46 -9.64 13.67
CA THR A 70 3.46 -9.86 14.73
C THR A 70 2.04 -9.69 14.19
N ALA A 71 1.05 -9.68 15.07
CA ALA A 71 -0.33 -9.39 14.70
C ALA A 71 -0.56 -7.93 14.29
N ASN A 72 0.27 -6.99 14.77
CA ASN A 72 0.06 -5.56 14.58
C ASN A 72 1.31 -4.76 14.21
N SER A 73 2.42 -5.43 13.97
CA SER A 73 3.67 -4.78 13.55
C SER A 73 4.56 -5.69 12.72
N VAL A 74 5.49 -5.07 11.99
CA VAL A 74 6.51 -5.72 11.19
C VAL A 74 7.73 -4.81 11.06
N ILE A 75 8.92 -5.37 10.95
CA ILE A 75 10.11 -4.66 10.49
C ILE A 75 10.28 -4.90 9.00
N LEU A 76 10.18 -3.85 8.20
CA LEU A 76 10.40 -3.86 6.76
C LEU A 76 11.83 -3.41 6.46
N THR A 77 12.49 -4.11 5.54
CA THR A 77 13.90 -3.85 5.21
C THR A 77 14.04 -3.32 3.80
N GLY A 78 15.03 -2.47 3.59
CA GLY A 78 15.37 -1.94 2.29
C GLY A 78 16.89 -1.81 2.10
N LYS A 79 17.31 -1.88 0.83
CA LYS A 79 18.71 -1.62 0.44
C LYS A 79 18.74 -0.58 -0.67
N LEU A 80 19.74 0.30 -0.62
CA LEU A 80 20.01 1.30 -1.65
C LEU A 80 21.34 1.00 -2.33
N GLU A 81 21.39 1.26 -3.63
CA GLU A 81 22.61 1.24 -4.41
C GLU A 81 22.76 2.57 -5.13
N LYS A 82 23.92 3.20 -5.03
CA LYS A 82 24.28 4.49 -5.67
C LYS A 82 23.27 5.62 -5.36
N ALA A 83 22.69 5.62 -4.17
CA ALA A 83 21.76 6.67 -3.74
C ALA A 83 22.50 7.98 -3.46
N PRO A 84 22.04 9.13 -4.01
CA PRO A 84 22.55 10.45 -3.64
C PRO A 84 22.26 10.76 -2.18
N GLN A 85 23.15 11.51 -1.51
CA GLN A 85 23.01 11.85 -0.09
C GLN A 85 21.82 12.80 0.20
N GLU A 86 21.44 13.61 -0.77
CA GLU A 86 20.30 14.54 -0.71
C GLU A 86 18.96 13.90 -0.98
N ALA A 87 18.91 12.65 -1.42
CA ALA A 87 17.70 11.91 -1.66
C ALA A 87 16.98 11.52 -0.35
N THR A 88 15.73 11.13 -0.44
CA THR A 88 15.00 10.51 0.67
C THR A 88 14.62 9.09 0.33
N SER A 89 14.61 8.20 1.31
CA SER A 89 14.30 6.80 1.11
C SER A 89 13.32 6.28 2.17
N GLY A 90 12.75 5.14 1.91
CA GLY A 90 11.84 4.51 2.86
C GLY A 90 11.09 3.33 2.25
N ILE A 91 9.98 3.00 2.88
CA ILE A 91 9.04 1.98 2.43
C ILE A 91 7.68 2.63 2.16
N VAL A 92 7.04 2.22 1.09
CA VAL A 92 5.60 2.46 0.89
C VAL A 92 4.85 1.19 1.23
N ILE A 93 3.77 1.31 1.98
CA ILE A 93 2.90 0.20 2.38
C ILE A 93 1.45 0.50 1.96
N SER A 94 0.75 -0.52 1.48
CA SER A 94 -0.64 -0.45 1.06
C SER A 94 -1.40 -1.72 1.47
N GLY A 95 -2.69 -1.58 1.72
CA GLY A 95 -3.61 -2.72 1.86
C GLY A 95 -4.19 -3.19 0.54
N VAL A 96 -3.87 -2.54 -0.58
CA VAL A 96 -4.45 -2.81 -1.91
C VAL A 96 -3.37 -3.34 -2.85
N GLU A 97 -3.69 -4.42 -3.56
CA GLU A 97 -2.80 -5.05 -4.55
C GLU A 97 -2.62 -4.18 -5.79
N GLY A 98 -1.47 -4.34 -6.44
CA GLY A 98 -1.10 -3.69 -7.68
C GLY A 98 -0.09 -2.55 -7.49
N SER A 99 0.93 -2.50 -8.35
CA SER A 99 2.07 -1.58 -8.19
C SER A 99 1.67 -0.11 -8.10
N GLU A 100 0.64 0.33 -8.84
CA GLU A 100 0.15 1.71 -8.77
C GLU A 100 -0.48 2.00 -7.40
N ASN A 101 -1.27 1.06 -6.87
CA ASN A 101 -1.89 1.17 -5.55
C ASN A 101 -0.85 1.13 -4.44
N VAL A 102 0.16 0.26 -4.54
CA VAL A 102 1.26 0.20 -3.57
C VAL A 102 1.99 1.53 -3.56
N ARG A 103 2.36 2.08 -4.71
CA ARG A 103 3.08 3.37 -4.81
C ARG A 103 2.27 4.57 -4.31
N ALA A 104 0.95 4.48 -4.35
CA ALA A 104 0.03 5.46 -3.77
C ALA A 104 -0.23 5.28 -2.26
N GLY A 105 0.32 4.23 -1.66
CA GLY A 105 0.14 3.90 -0.24
C GLY A 105 0.82 4.87 0.73
N VAL A 106 0.84 4.49 1.99
CA VAL A 106 1.47 5.29 3.06
C VAL A 106 2.99 5.16 2.99
N ARG A 107 3.68 6.29 2.92
CA ARG A 107 5.15 6.36 2.94
C ARG A 107 5.66 6.44 4.37
N ILE A 108 6.56 5.53 4.72
CA ILE A 108 7.32 5.56 5.97
C ILE A 108 8.77 5.89 5.61
N VAL A 109 9.26 7.04 6.07
CA VAL A 109 10.57 7.58 5.70
C VAL A 109 11.65 6.95 6.57
N ALA A 110 12.76 6.52 5.96
CA ALA A 110 13.93 6.05 6.67
C ALA A 110 14.71 7.23 7.33
N ALA A 111 15.41 6.94 8.40
CA ALA A 111 16.23 7.93 9.12
C ALA A 111 17.55 8.20 8.37
N GLY A 112 17.47 8.91 7.25
CA GLY A 112 18.61 9.26 6.40
C GLY A 112 18.90 8.22 5.31
N ILE A 113 19.93 8.51 4.49
CA ILE A 113 20.38 7.63 3.41
C ILE A 113 21.46 6.69 3.94
N ASN A 114 21.10 5.42 4.01
CA ASN A 114 21.98 4.31 4.37
C ASN A 114 21.84 3.20 3.34
N ASP A 115 22.93 2.51 3.04
CA ASP A 115 22.90 1.38 2.08
C ASP A 115 21.90 0.29 2.48
N ASN A 116 21.72 0.08 3.78
CA ASN A 116 20.70 -0.81 4.32
C ASN A 116 19.94 -0.08 5.43
N TYR A 117 18.62 -0.26 5.46
CA TYR A 117 17.76 0.33 6.47
C TYR A 117 16.64 -0.62 6.88
N GLU A 118 16.16 -0.41 8.10
CA GLU A 118 15.04 -1.11 8.68
C GLU A 118 14.02 -0.09 9.16
N ILE A 119 12.75 -0.35 8.90
CA ILE A 119 11.63 0.50 9.30
C ILE A 119 10.60 -0.36 10.00
N LYS A 120 10.23 0.01 11.23
CA LYS A 120 9.13 -0.62 11.94
C LYS A 120 7.82 -0.01 11.49
N ALA A 121 6.93 -0.81 10.94
CA ALA A 121 5.53 -0.47 10.71
C ALA A 121 4.69 -1.01 11.87
N GLU A 122 3.89 -0.13 12.48
CA GLU A 122 3.03 -0.43 13.62
C GLU A 122 1.58 -0.04 13.32
N GLY A 123 0.64 -0.49 14.15
CA GLY A 123 -0.78 -0.21 13.97
C GLY A 123 -1.42 -0.99 12.83
N LEU A 124 -0.78 -2.08 12.42
CA LEU A 124 -1.30 -2.98 11.40
C LEU A 124 -2.45 -3.83 11.97
N LEU A 125 -3.37 -4.24 11.10
CA LEU A 125 -4.43 -5.16 11.47
C LEU A 125 -3.93 -6.60 11.50
N PRO A 126 -4.39 -7.42 12.45
CA PRO A 126 -4.16 -8.86 12.45
C PRO A 126 -4.76 -9.55 11.22
N ASN A 127 -4.18 -10.70 10.86
CA ASN A 127 -4.65 -11.56 9.77
C ASN A 127 -4.90 -10.80 8.45
N THR A 128 -4.09 -9.79 8.18
CA THR A 128 -4.26 -8.89 7.03
C THR A 128 -3.03 -8.94 6.13
N THR A 129 -3.26 -9.07 4.83
CA THR A 129 -2.20 -9.02 3.82
C THR A 129 -1.95 -7.58 3.43
N TYR A 130 -0.68 -7.18 3.49
CA TYR A 130 -0.17 -5.89 3.07
C TYR A 130 0.79 -6.06 1.90
N HIS A 131 0.81 -5.06 1.04
CA HIS A 131 1.73 -4.91 -0.08
C HIS A 131 2.70 -3.79 0.23
N TYR A 132 3.98 -3.93 -0.11
CA TYR A 132 4.97 -2.91 0.19
C TYR A 132 6.10 -2.89 -0.84
N THR A 133 6.75 -1.74 -0.95
CA THR A 133 7.93 -1.56 -1.79
C THR A 133 8.90 -0.57 -1.17
N ALA A 134 10.20 -0.80 -1.35
CA ALA A 134 11.22 0.19 -1.03
C ALA A 134 11.17 1.34 -2.05
N TYR A 135 11.46 2.57 -1.61
CA TYR A 135 11.55 3.71 -2.51
C TYR A 135 12.80 4.55 -2.24
N LEU A 136 13.24 5.23 -3.29
CA LEU A 136 14.26 6.27 -3.26
C LEU A 136 13.74 7.46 -4.06
N ASP A 137 13.46 8.57 -3.39
CA ASP A 137 12.99 9.81 -3.99
C ASP A 137 14.19 10.72 -4.29
N LEU A 138 14.40 11.00 -5.56
CA LEU A 138 15.49 11.80 -6.09
C LEU A 138 15.11 13.29 -6.28
N GLY A 139 13.90 13.69 -5.82
CA GLY A 139 13.37 15.05 -5.95
C GLY A 139 12.73 15.35 -7.31
N ASN A 140 13.23 14.77 -8.39
CA ASN A 140 12.68 14.87 -9.74
C ASN A 140 12.02 13.56 -10.22
N GLY A 141 12.01 12.53 -9.37
CA GLY A 141 11.36 11.25 -9.62
C GLY A 141 11.69 10.26 -8.53
N THR A 142 10.90 9.20 -8.44
CA THR A 142 11.05 8.15 -7.43
C THR A 142 11.41 6.82 -8.10
N VAL A 143 12.45 6.16 -7.58
CA VAL A 143 12.83 4.79 -7.94
C VAL A 143 12.19 3.86 -6.92
N TYR A 144 11.53 2.81 -7.39
CA TYR A 144 10.90 1.79 -6.56
C TYR A 144 11.62 0.45 -6.70
N GLY A 145 11.65 -0.32 -5.63
CA GLY A 145 12.06 -1.71 -5.62
C GLY A 145 10.96 -2.64 -6.16
N GLU A 146 11.16 -3.94 -5.95
CA GLU A 146 10.11 -4.93 -6.23
C GLU A 146 8.96 -4.79 -5.24
N ASP A 147 7.73 -4.97 -5.73
CA ASP A 147 6.56 -5.07 -4.88
C ASP A 147 6.57 -6.44 -4.16
N ARG A 148 6.37 -6.42 -2.85
CA ARG A 148 6.34 -7.61 -2.00
C ARG A 148 5.13 -7.58 -1.09
N THR A 149 4.83 -8.72 -0.49
CA THR A 149 3.71 -8.89 0.43
C THR A 149 4.14 -9.54 1.74
N PHE A 150 3.38 -9.27 2.79
CA PHE A 150 3.37 -10.05 4.02
C PHE A 150 1.95 -10.12 4.56
N THR A 151 1.68 -11.13 5.41
CA THR A 151 0.40 -11.24 6.12
C THR A 151 0.70 -11.24 7.61
N THR A 152 0.09 -10.31 8.35
CA THR A 152 0.23 -10.22 9.80
C THR A 152 -0.31 -11.49 10.48
N ALA A 153 0.23 -11.81 11.66
CA ALA A 153 -0.27 -12.91 12.45
C ALA A 153 -1.74 -12.70 12.85
N PRO A 154 -2.51 -13.75 13.14
CA PRO A 154 -3.84 -13.62 13.72
C PRO A 154 -3.82 -12.86 15.05
N ALA A 155 -4.95 -12.21 15.40
CA ALA A 155 -5.13 -11.64 16.73
C ALA A 155 -5.14 -12.77 17.77
N ASP A 156 -4.51 -12.51 18.89
CA ASP A 156 -4.67 -13.33 20.11
C ASP A 156 -5.89 -12.80 20.87
N PHE A 157 -7.08 -13.25 20.45
CA PHE A 157 -8.36 -12.79 20.99
C PHE A 157 -9.08 -13.92 21.70
N ASN A 158 -9.37 -13.73 22.99
CA ASN A 158 -10.11 -14.67 23.80
C ASN A 158 -11.44 -14.01 24.25
N PRO A 159 -12.61 -14.46 23.74
CA PRO A 159 -13.89 -13.85 24.07
C PRO A 159 -14.24 -13.89 25.54
N ASP A 160 -13.70 -14.83 26.32
CA ASP A 160 -13.97 -14.95 27.77
C ASP A 160 -13.24 -13.86 28.57
N THR A 161 -12.13 -13.34 28.07
CA THR A 161 -11.29 -12.36 28.75
C THR A 161 -11.28 -10.98 28.08
N ASP A 162 -11.55 -10.92 26.78
CA ASP A 162 -11.40 -9.70 25.97
C ASP A 162 -12.72 -9.00 25.65
N LEU A 163 -13.84 -9.60 26.05
CA LEU A 163 -15.15 -8.96 26.04
C LEU A 163 -15.54 -8.51 27.46
N VAL A 164 -16.06 -7.29 27.56
CA VAL A 164 -16.52 -6.68 28.81
C VAL A 164 -18.04 -6.61 28.80
N ASP A 165 -18.64 -7.07 29.89
CA ASP A 165 -20.07 -6.90 30.15
C ASP A 165 -20.26 -5.56 30.86
N LEU A 166 -20.88 -4.62 30.19
CA LEU A 166 -21.23 -3.29 30.71
C LEU A 166 -22.66 -3.22 31.23
N GLY A 167 -23.40 -4.35 31.22
CA GLY A 167 -24.83 -4.40 31.58
C GLY A 167 -25.74 -3.91 30.46
N LEU A 168 -25.23 -3.83 29.21
CA LEU A 168 -25.95 -3.43 28.01
C LEU A 168 -26.47 -4.65 27.26
N SER A 169 -27.15 -4.45 26.12
CA SER A 169 -27.69 -5.52 25.31
C SER A 169 -26.61 -6.44 24.73
N THR A 170 -25.39 -5.91 24.54
CA THR A 170 -24.23 -6.66 24.02
C THR A 170 -22.99 -6.42 24.87
N LYS A 171 -22.02 -7.35 24.77
CA LYS A 171 -20.69 -7.16 25.36
C LYS A 171 -19.79 -6.38 24.40
N TRP A 172 -18.88 -5.60 24.95
CA TRP A 172 -17.96 -4.76 24.20
C TRP A 172 -16.53 -5.30 24.26
N ALA A 173 -15.76 -5.16 23.17
CA ALA A 173 -14.33 -5.44 23.21
C ALA A 173 -13.62 -4.45 24.15
N LYS A 174 -12.63 -4.94 24.89
CA LYS A 174 -11.83 -4.10 25.81
C LYS A 174 -11.16 -2.92 25.14
N TYR A 175 -10.74 -3.09 23.87
CA TYR A 175 -9.94 -2.14 23.13
C TYR A 175 -10.52 -1.93 21.75
N ASN A 176 -10.23 -0.79 21.18
CA ASN A 176 -10.55 -0.51 19.78
C ASN A 176 -9.85 -1.47 18.82
N VAL A 177 -10.41 -1.68 17.65
CA VAL A 177 -9.81 -2.53 16.61
C VAL A 177 -8.38 -2.06 16.31
N GLY A 178 -7.43 -2.99 16.40
CA GLY A 178 -6.00 -2.71 16.20
C GLY A 178 -5.24 -2.25 17.45
N ALA A 179 -5.94 -1.98 18.57
CA ALA A 179 -5.29 -1.72 19.86
C ALA A 179 -5.02 -3.02 20.62
N SER A 180 -3.94 -3.05 21.40
CA SER A 180 -3.56 -4.15 22.29
C SER A 180 -3.55 -3.77 23.77
N ASP A 181 -3.76 -2.49 24.08
CA ASP A 181 -3.87 -1.98 25.45
C ASP A 181 -4.75 -0.71 25.50
N GLU A 182 -5.11 -0.29 26.73
CA GLU A 182 -6.01 0.84 27.01
C GLU A 182 -5.49 2.23 26.58
N LYS A 183 -4.20 2.36 26.28
CA LYS A 183 -3.57 3.64 25.90
C LYS A 183 -3.47 3.80 24.39
N GLN A 184 -3.74 2.74 23.66
CA GLN A 184 -3.70 2.76 22.20
C GLN A 184 -5.07 3.14 21.64
N LEU A 185 -5.07 4.03 20.65
CA LEU A 185 -6.30 4.46 19.98
C LEU A 185 -6.85 3.39 19.00
N GLY A 186 -6.03 2.40 18.63
CA GLY A 186 -6.34 1.47 17.57
C GLY A 186 -6.11 2.05 16.18
N GLY A 187 -6.63 1.36 15.16
CA GLY A 187 -6.55 1.80 13.78
C GLY A 187 -7.60 2.87 13.46
N LEU A 188 -7.29 3.70 12.47
CA LEU A 188 -8.28 4.61 11.86
C LEU A 188 -8.75 3.98 10.55
N PHE A 189 -10.04 3.72 10.45
CA PHE A 189 -10.64 3.04 9.31
C PHE A 189 -11.67 3.95 8.65
N GLY A 190 -11.63 4.01 7.32
CA GLY A 190 -12.78 4.44 6.57
C GLY A 190 -13.92 3.41 6.66
N PHE A 191 -15.14 3.80 6.34
CA PHE A 191 -16.27 2.88 6.29
C PHE A 191 -16.01 1.74 5.27
N GLY A 192 -15.96 0.50 5.75
CA GLY A 192 -15.65 -0.67 4.92
C GLY A 192 -14.19 -0.83 4.54
N ASP A 193 -13.28 -0.01 5.08
CA ASP A 193 -11.84 -0.21 4.94
C ASP A 193 -11.38 -1.35 5.84
N MET A 194 -10.73 -2.33 5.21
CA MET A 194 -10.26 -3.56 5.86
C MET A 194 -8.77 -3.55 6.18
N THR A 195 -8.09 -2.43 5.99
CA THR A 195 -6.63 -2.36 6.06
C THR A 195 -6.09 -1.21 6.91
N GLY A 196 -6.88 -0.15 7.12
CA GLY A 196 -6.45 1.10 7.75
C GLY A 196 -5.57 1.97 6.85
N PHE A 197 -5.37 1.59 5.57
CA PHE A 197 -4.52 2.30 4.61
C PHE A 197 -5.26 2.86 3.41
N GLN A 198 -6.58 2.75 3.37
CA GLN A 198 -7.38 3.29 2.29
C GLN A 198 -7.65 4.78 2.55
N THR A 199 -6.92 5.65 1.87
CA THR A 199 -6.97 7.10 2.08
C THR A 199 -8.07 7.82 1.29
N SER A 200 -8.66 7.18 0.28
CA SER A 200 -9.77 7.72 -0.49
C SER A 200 -10.91 6.71 -0.56
N ILE A 201 -12.06 7.10 -0.03
CA ILE A 201 -13.28 6.31 -0.09
C ILE A 201 -14.23 7.04 -1.01
N ASN A 202 -14.67 6.36 -2.07
CA ASN A 202 -15.80 6.85 -2.85
C ASN A 202 -17.08 6.53 -2.08
N LEU A 203 -17.71 7.56 -1.52
CA LEU A 203 -18.96 7.41 -0.75
C LEU A 203 -20.10 6.78 -1.57
N GLU A 204 -20.05 6.88 -2.90
CA GLU A 204 -21.05 6.25 -3.78
C GLU A 204 -20.98 4.72 -3.72
N ASP A 205 -19.79 4.15 -3.45
CA ASP A 205 -19.61 2.70 -3.30
C ASP A 205 -20.24 2.16 -2.00
N TYR A 206 -20.51 3.03 -1.03
CA TYR A 206 -21.01 2.67 0.30
C TYR A 206 -22.43 3.19 0.61
N ALA A 207 -23.01 4.01 -0.24
CA ALA A 207 -24.26 4.74 0.02
C ALA A 207 -25.48 3.85 0.34
N SER A 208 -25.39 2.52 0.18
CA SER A 208 -26.46 1.57 0.49
C SER A 208 -25.97 0.27 1.14
N ALA A 209 -24.71 0.19 1.58
CA ALA A 209 -24.15 -1.07 2.08
C ALA A 209 -24.22 -1.13 3.61
N ASP A 210 -25.01 -2.04 4.13
CA ASP A 210 -24.86 -2.52 5.51
C ASP A 210 -23.61 -3.41 5.57
N ILE A 211 -22.62 -3.02 6.36
CA ILE A 211 -21.35 -3.77 6.54
C ILE A 211 -21.40 -4.74 7.71
N TYR A 212 -22.44 -4.69 8.55
CA TYR A 212 -22.61 -5.54 9.72
C TYR A 212 -22.47 -7.03 9.37
N LYS A 213 -21.52 -7.70 10.00
CA LYS A 213 -21.18 -9.13 9.77
C LYS A 213 -20.84 -9.50 8.33
N THR A 214 -20.48 -8.53 7.51
CA THR A 214 -20.01 -8.81 6.15
C THR A 214 -18.48 -8.95 6.10
N ASP A 215 -17.93 -9.25 4.94
CA ASP A 215 -16.49 -9.24 4.66
C ASP A 215 -15.86 -7.83 4.75
N ARG A 216 -16.70 -6.79 4.86
CA ARG A 216 -16.30 -5.38 5.06
C ARG A 216 -16.39 -4.92 6.51
N ASP A 217 -16.81 -5.77 7.42
CA ASP A 217 -16.79 -5.53 8.86
C ASP A 217 -15.40 -5.81 9.40
N VAL A 218 -14.62 -4.75 9.64
CA VAL A 218 -13.23 -4.86 10.08
C VAL A 218 -13.09 -5.56 11.43
N ALA A 219 -14.02 -5.34 12.36
CA ALA A 219 -14.02 -6.00 13.66
C ALA A 219 -14.24 -7.50 13.52
N ASN A 220 -15.20 -7.90 12.67
CA ASN A 220 -15.46 -9.30 12.38
C ASN A 220 -14.29 -9.98 11.68
N LYS A 221 -13.63 -9.29 10.75
CA LYS A 221 -12.44 -9.82 10.07
C LYS A 221 -11.27 -10.06 11.01
N VAL A 222 -11.01 -9.11 11.91
CA VAL A 222 -9.87 -9.15 12.83
C VAL A 222 -10.07 -10.18 13.94
N TYR A 223 -11.25 -10.22 14.55
CA TYR A 223 -11.54 -11.02 15.76
C TYR A 223 -12.49 -12.19 15.49
N GLY A 224 -12.89 -12.44 14.24
CA GLY A 224 -13.83 -13.48 13.87
C GLY A 224 -15.27 -13.15 14.29
N SER A 225 -16.15 -14.16 14.25
CA SER A 225 -17.58 -14.00 14.53
C SER A 225 -17.96 -13.55 15.94
N TRP A 226 -16.98 -13.44 16.82
CA TRP A 226 -17.17 -12.99 18.22
C TRP A 226 -17.38 -11.48 18.35
N VAL A 227 -16.86 -10.70 17.39
CA VAL A 227 -16.90 -9.23 17.40
C VAL A 227 -17.40 -8.72 16.06
N THR A 228 -18.17 -7.66 16.11
CA THR A 228 -18.69 -6.97 14.93
C THR A 228 -18.65 -5.47 15.17
N MET A 229 -18.73 -4.68 14.10
CA MET A 229 -19.05 -3.26 14.24
C MET A 229 -20.43 -3.14 14.90
N PRO A 230 -20.60 -2.20 15.86
CA PRO A 230 -21.89 -2.04 16.53
C PRO A 230 -22.96 -1.52 15.57
N THR A 231 -24.19 -1.91 15.81
CA THR A 231 -25.37 -1.27 15.21
C THR A 231 -25.60 0.12 15.84
N ILE A 232 -26.42 0.95 15.22
CA ILE A 232 -26.79 2.26 15.76
C ILE A 232 -27.42 2.11 17.15
N ASP A 233 -28.33 1.16 17.31
CA ASP A 233 -29.03 0.93 18.58
C ASP A 233 -28.05 0.51 19.69
N GLU A 234 -27.11 -0.40 19.40
CA GLU A 234 -26.07 -0.80 20.36
C GLU A 234 -25.12 0.35 20.72
N PHE A 235 -24.81 1.23 19.76
CA PHE A 235 -23.97 2.40 20.00
C PHE A 235 -24.70 3.49 20.82
N GLU A 236 -26.01 3.62 20.65
CA GLU A 236 -26.84 4.56 21.45
C GLU A 236 -27.03 4.11 22.89
N GLU A 237 -26.87 2.81 23.20
CA GLU A 237 -26.87 2.29 24.56
C GLU A 237 -25.59 2.64 25.36
N LEU A 238 -24.47 2.89 24.69
CA LEU A 238 -23.16 3.13 25.26
C LEU A 238 -23.01 4.56 25.79
#